data_a0474d0d9a9039b7126d2cf9be375c88
#
_entry.id   a0474d0d9a9039b7126d2cf9be375c88
#
_cell.length_a   1.000
_cell.length_b   1.000
_cell.length_c   1.000
_cell.angle_alpha   90.00
_cell.angle_beta   90.00
_cell.angle_gamma   90.00
#
_symmetry.space_group_name_H-M   'P 1'
#
loop_
_entity.id
_entity.type
_entity.pdbx_description
1 polymer ?
#
loop_
_entity_poly.entity_id
_entity_poly.type
_entity_poly.pdbx_seq_one_letter_code
_entity_poly.pdbx_strand_id
1 'polypeptide(L)'
;MNTSKKTINKEFLEKKIILIMPPDFELYKVFEQQLSCMGFDQVEVIAPIFQYNLKGKVLNFFQKTFFKNKAYKKQLVDTHYAQKVAKVLDGFSKGAIDYAVVIRPDKLDIQTIEKIHQVAHKVVAYQWDGLARFPKVFDIIGCFERFFVFDPRDFSLYKEKYTNILPCTNFYMDFQQENIISETKEVLYVGMYIEDRLQSLLRVVNKLSQYDLNLNINLFYGRKTPPFFHPNISFFTKGISFQTYLSLVCKASILLDIKTVDHEGLSFRVFEAIKYEKKLITNNTTIKQYDFYHPNNIFVFEEDNFQGLEDFLKVAYTPLSEEIKEKYGFTNWLRYVLDIPPYKALNY
;
A
#
# COMPACT_ATOMS: atom_id res chain seq x y z
N MET A 1 -23.61 20.01 -5.05
CA MET A 1 -23.19 19.61 -3.69
C MET A 1 -24.02 18.41 -3.25
N ASN A 2 -23.60 17.21 -3.65
CA ASN A 2 -24.20 15.97 -3.13
C ASN A 2 -23.26 15.49 -2.02
N THR A 3 -23.64 15.79 -0.79
CA THR A 3 -23.03 15.20 0.39
C THR A 3 -23.36 13.70 0.36
N SER A 4 -22.42 12.88 -0.09
CA SER A 4 -22.52 11.43 0.09
C SER A 4 -22.85 11.17 1.55
N LYS A 5 -24.01 10.55 1.81
CA LYS A 5 -24.47 10.19 3.15
C LYS A 5 -23.37 9.39 3.83
N LYS A 6 -22.72 9.99 4.86
CA LYS A 6 -21.86 9.26 5.78
C LYS A 6 -22.68 8.09 6.31
N THR A 7 -22.39 6.88 5.86
CA THR A 7 -22.92 5.68 6.51
C THR A 7 -22.11 5.48 7.77
N ILE A 8 -22.48 6.16 8.85
CA ILE A 8 -21.87 5.97 10.16
C ILE A 8 -22.15 4.52 10.56
N ASN A 9 -21.11 3.73 10.60
CA ASN A 9 -21.18 2.36 11.09
C ASN A 9 -21.37 2.40 12.62
N LYS A 10 -22.59 2.16 13.07
CA LYS A 10 -22.95 2.22 14.50
C LYS A 10 -22.06 1.38 15.42
N GLU A 11 -21.45 0.33 14.87
CA GLU A 11 -20.55 -0.58 15.58
C GLU A 11 -19.20 0.04 15.97
N PHE A 12 -18.81 1.13 15.32
CA PHE A 12 -17.56 1.86 15.64
C PHE A 12 -17.82 3.09 16.51
N LEU A 13 -19.08 3.45 16.73
CA LEU A 13 -19.42 4.49 17.70
C LEU A 13 -18.94 4.06 19.08
N GLU A 14 -18.33 4.98 19.81
CA GLU A 14 -17.75 4.72 21.15
C GLU A 14 -16.51 3.79 21.13
N LYS A 15 -16.03 3.37 19.95
CA LYS A 15 -14.83 2.56 19.80
C LYS A 15 -13.60 3.42 19.54
N LYS A 16 -12.47 3.00 20.13
CA LYS A 16 -11.18 3.65 20.01
C LYS A 16 -10.21 2.76 19.22
N ILE A 17 -9.49 3.36 18.29
CA ILE A 17 -8.53 2.65 17.46
C ILE A 17 -7.18 3.34 17.43
N ILE A 18 -6.11 2.55 17.55
CA ILE A 18 -4.75 2.98 17.24
C ILE A 18 -4.32 2.36 15.91
N LEU A 19 -3.83 3.20 15.01
CA LEU A 19 -3.16 2.77 13.79
C LEU A 19 -1.66 3.05 13.92
N ILE A 20 -0.83 2.02 13.81
CA ILE A 20 0.63 2.13 13.81
C ILE A 20 1.12 1.80 12.42
N MET A 21 1.77 2.75 11.73
CA MET A 21 2.20 2.56 10.35
C MET A 21 3.40 3.44 9.98
N PRO A 22 4.17 3.10 8.92
CA PRO A 22 5.20 3.98 8.38
C PRO A 22 4.62 5.32 7.89
N PRO A 23 5.41 6.43 7.96
CA PRO A 23 4.96 7.75 7.52
C PRO A 23 5.03 7.95 6.00
N ASP A 24 5.23 6.88 5.23
CA ASP A 24 5.53 6.92 3.80
C ASP A 24 4.42 7.62 3.01
N PHE A 25 4.80 8.60 2.17
CA PHE A 25 3.90 9.36 1.28
C PHE A 25 2.70 10.03 1.96
N GLU A 26 2.78 10.25 3.28
CA GLU A 26 1.68 10.79 4.10
C GLU A 26 0.39 9.94 4.06
N LEU A 27 0.51 8.67 3.71
CA LEU A 27 -0.61 7.74 3.59
C LEU A 27 -1.38 7.61 4.91
N TYR A 28 -0.68 7.73 6.05
CA TYR A 28 -1.29 7.71 7.39
C TYR A 28 -2.39 8.76 7.58
N LYS A 29 -2.27 9.95 6.95
CA LYS A 29 -3.32 10.98 7.02
C LYS A 29 -4.62 10.54 6.33
N VAL A 30 -4.49 9.79 5.26
CA VAL A 30 -5.65 9.26 4.53
C VAL A 30 -6.31 8.14 5.32
N PHE A 31 -5.54 7.26 5.95
CA PHE A 31 -6.08 6.25 6.86
C PHE A 31 -6.81 6.88 8.05
N GLU A 32 -6.24 7.91 8.67
CA GLU A 32 -6.87 8.67 9.77
C GLU A 32 -8.23 9.23 9.33
N GLN A 33 -8.30 9.82 8.14
CA GLN A 33 -9.55 10.31 7.57
C GLN A 33 -10.56 9.18 7.35
N GLN A 34 -10.12 8.02 6.79
CA GLN A 34 -11.00 6.86 6.58
C GLN A 34 -11.59 6.36 7.90
N LEU A 35 -10.74 6.16 8.93
CA LEU A 35 -11.16 5.71 10.25
C LEU A 35 -12.15 6.69 10.90
N SER A 36 -11.87 7.98 10.83
CA SER A 36 -12.77 9.02 11.35
C SER A 36 -14.12 9.04 10.60
N CYS A 37 -14.11 8.83 9.28
CA CYS A 37 -15.34 8.74 8.49
C CYS A 37 -16.17 7.49 8.79
N MET A 38 -15.54 6.40 9.25
CA MET A 38 -16.22 5.18 9.66
C MET A 38 -16.97 5.32 11.00
N GLY A 39 -16.67 6.35 11.79
CA GLY A 39 -17.39 6.67 13.02
C GLY A 39 -16.68 6.26 14.30
N PHE A 40 -15.39 5.95 14.30
CA PHE A 40 -14.62 5.76 15.53
C PHE A 40 -14.64 7.02 16.39
N ASP A 41 -14.85 6.84 17.70
CA ASP A 41 -14.89 7.94 18.69
C ASP A 41 -13.50 8.60 18.84
N GLN A 42 -12.46 7.77 18.91
CA GLN A 42 -11.08 8.20 19.00
C GLN A 42 -10.23 7.43 18.00
N VAL A 43 -9.52 8.18 17.15
CA VAL A 43 -8.52 7.66 16.21
C VAL A 43 -7.15 8.22 16.59
N GLU A 44 -6.24 7.35 16.95
CA GLU A 44 -4.84 7.70 17.18
C GLU A 44 -3.98 7.10 16.09
N VAL A 45 -3.20 7.93 15.39
CA VAL A 45 -2.31 7.46 14.34
C VAL A 45 -0.86 7.69 14.73
N ILE A 46 -0.12 6.60 14.88
CA ILE A 46 1.30 6.61 15.25
C ILE A 46 2.12 6.31 13.99
N ALA A 47 2.62 7.37 13.36
CA ALA A 47 3.45 7.30 12.15
C ALA A 47 4.77 8.09 12.34
N PRO A 48 5.73 7.60 13.14
CA PRO A 48 6.93 8.34 13.49
C PRO A 48 7.80 8.68 12.31
N ILE A 49 8.14 9.96 12.16
CA ILE A 49 9.08 10.44 11.15
C ILE A 49 10.49 10.42 11.74
N PHE A 50 11.39 9.70 11.06
CA PHE A 50 12.78 9.65 11.46
C PHE A 50 13.53 10.93 11.04
N GLN A 51 14.11 11.61 12.02
CA GLN A 51 14.99 12.75 11.78
C GLN A 51 16.39 12.45 12.28
N TYR A 52 17.38 12.57 11.39
CA TYR A 52 18.78 12.46 11.78
C TYR A 52 19.19 13.64 12.65
N ASN A 53 19.63 13.38 13.88
CA ASN A 53 20.42 14.33 14.63
C ASN A 53 21.89 14.28 14.13
N LEU A 54 22.69 15.30 14.50
CA LEU A 54 24.09 15.39 14.09
C LEU A 54 24.92 14.16 14.52
N LYS A 55 24.71 13.66 15.74
CA LYS A 55 25.38 12.46 16.26
C LYS A 55 25.07 11.22 15.43
N GLY A 56 23.81 11.01 15.06
CA GLY A 56 23.37 9.90 14.20
C GLY A 56 23.97 9.97 12.79
N LYS A 57 24.13 11.17 12.22
CA LYS A 57 24.80 11.35 10.91
C LYS A 57 26.28 10.94 10.98
N VAL A 58 26.99 11.38 12.00
CA VAL A 58 28.42 11.07 12.22
C VAL A 58 28.60 9.56 12.45
N LEU A 59 27.83 8.95 13.35
CA LEU A 59 27.90 7.52 13.63
C LEU A 59 27.60 6.67 12.38
N ASN A 60 26.57 7.03 11.61
CA ASN A 60 26.24 6.32 10.37
C ASN A 60 27.37 6.44 9.33
N PHE A 61 28.01 7.61 9.24
CA PHE A 61 29.19 7.79 8.39
C PHE A 61 30.32 6.85 8.79
N PHE A 62 30.69 6.81 10.08
CA PHE A 62 31.72 5.92 10.61
C PHE A 62 31.39 4.44 10.38
N GLN A 63 30.17 4.01 10.70
CA GLN A 63 29.72 2.63 10.50
C GLN A 63 29.79 2.20 9.04
N LYS A 64 29.38 3.07 8.12
CA LYS A 64 29.45 2.80 6.69
C LYS A 64 30.86 2.77 6.15
N THR A 65 31.72 3.70 6.59
CA THR A 65 33.07 3.91 6.01
C THR A 65 34.07 2.95 6.60
N PHE A 66 34.10 2.79 7.91
CA PHE A 66 35.12 1.98 8.61
C PHE A 66 34.71 0.55 8.86
N PHE A 67 33.40 0.32 9.18
CA PHE A 67 32.90 -1.02 9.50
C PHE A 67 32.12 -1.66 8.34
N LYS A 68 31.99 -0.99 7.19
CA LYS A 68 31.22 -1.46 6.02
C LYS A 68 29.78 -1.92 6.35
N ASN A 69 29.23 -1.48 7.48
CA ASN A 69 27.90 -1.86 7.96
C ASN A 69 26.80 -1.06 7.24
N LYS A 70 26.38 -1.56 6.09
CA LYS A 70 25.29 -0.95 5.30
C LYS A 70 23.91 -1.07 5.98
N ALA A 71 23.75 -2.04 6.89
CA ALA A 71 22.49 -2.27 7.62
C ALA A 71 22.29 -1.31 8.80
N TYR A 72 23.35 -0.66 9.29
CA TYR A 72 23.31 0.20 10.49
C TYR A 72 22.24 1.30 10.39
N LYS A 73 22.16 1.96 9.24
CA LYS A 73 21.12 2.99 9.01
C LYS A 73 19.73 2.45 9.20
N LYS A 74 19.44 1.27 8.65
CA LYS A 74 18.12 0.63 8.76
C LYS A 74 17.81 0.28 10.21
N GLN A 75 18.76 -0.32 10.92
CA GLN A 75 18.61 -0.63 12.35
C GLN A 75 18.33 0.61 13.19
N LEU A 76 19.06 1.71 12.94
CA LEU A 76 18.86 2.96 13.66
C LEU A 76 17.45 3.54 13.41
N VAL A 77 16.97 3.47 12.16
CA VAL A 77 15.62 3.93 11.80
C VAL A 77 14.56 3.06 12.47
N ASP A 78 14.69 1.73 12.42
CA ASP A 78 13.72 0.80 13.02
C ASP A 78 13.70 0.93 14.55
N THR A 79 14.88 1.01 15.21
CA THR A 79 14.96 1.26 16.66
C THR A 79 14.31 2.58 17.07
N HIS A 80 14.59 3.65 16.33
CA HIS A 80 13.96 4.94 16.60
C HIS A 80 12.44 4.88 16.42
N TYR A 81 11.97 4.17 15.37
CA TYR A 81 10.55 3.98 15.12
C TYR A 81 9.87 3.26 16.29
N ALA A 82 10.41 2.11 16.72
CA ALA A 82 9.88 1.35 17.86
C ALA A 82 9.86 2.18 19.15
N GLN A 83 10.96 2.89 19.47
CA GLN A 83 11.03 3.77 20.65
C GLN A 83 9.98 4.90 20.63
N LYS A 84 9.72 5.50 19.45
CA LYS A 84 8.70 6.55 19.33
C LYS A 84 7.30 5.97 19.49
N VAL A 85 7.02 4.80 18.91
CA VAL A 85 5.76 4.08 19.14
C VAL A 85 5.58 3.79 20.63
N ALA A 86 6.56 3.17 21.28
CA ALA A 86 6.52 2.84 22.70
C ALA A 86 6.25 4.07 23.58
N LYS A 87 6.90 5.20 23.27
CA LYS A 87 6.71 6.46 24.02
C LYS A 87 5.28 6.99 23.90
N VAL A 88 4.64 6.88 22.74
CA VAL A 88 3.24 7.30 22.58
C VAL A 88 2.33 6.37 23.37
N LEU A 89 2.60 5.06 23.33
CA LEU A 89 1.81 4.05 24.06
C LEU A 89 1.89 4.23 25.58
N ASP A 90 3.01 4.75 26.12
CA ASP A 90 3.15 5.06 27.57
C ASP A 90 2.13 6.10 28.06
N GLY A 91 1.48 6.85 27.16
CA GLY A 91 0.41 7.80 27.48
C GLY A 91 -0.98 7.17 27.65
N PHE A 92 -1.14 5.88 27.38
CA PHE A 92 -2.43 5.18 27.47
C PHE A 92 -2.47 4.26 28.70
N SER A 93 -3.64 4.20 29.34
CA SER A 93 -3.90 3.21 30.38
C SER A 93 -4.07 1.81 29.77
N LYS A 94 -3.88 0.78 30.60
CA LYS A 94 -4.11 -0.60 30.19
C LYS A 94 -5.56 -0.81 29.73
N GLY A 95 -5.73 -1.41 28.55
CA GLY A 95 -7.04 -1.68 27.96
C GLY A 95 -7.85 -0.44 27.56
N ALA A 96 -7.21 0.71 27.39
CA ALA A 96 -7.91 1.96 27.05
C ALA A 96 -8.40 2.01 25.58
N ILE A 97 -7.92 1.11 24.74
CA ILE A 97 -8.15 1.09 23.29
C ILE A 97 -8.85 -0.23 22.89
N ASP A 98 -9.87 -0.14 22.05
CA ASP A 98 -10.57 -1.33 21.57
C ASP A 98 -9.73 -2.09 20.53
N TYR A 99 -9.13 -1.38 19.55
CA TYR A 99 -8.44 -1.98 18.41
C TYR A 99 -7.07 -1.34 18.17
N ALA A 100 -6.07 -2.17 17.87
CA ALA A 100 -4.79 -1.73 17.32
C ALA A 100 -4.51 -2.44 15.99
N VAL A 101 -4.27 -1.65 14.94
CA VAL A 101 -3.87 -2.14 13.63
C VAL A 101 -2.43 -1.75 13.39
N VAL A 102 -1.55 -2.74 13.21
CA VAL A 102 -0.12 -2.55 12.98
C VAL A 102 0.21 -2.86 11.53
N ILE A 103 0.53 -1.83 10.76
CA ILE A 103 0.98 -1.97 9.37
C ILE A 103 2.50 -1.94 9.35
N ARG A 104 3.14 -2.89 8.66
CA ARG A 104 4.59 -3.08 8.64
C ARG A 104 5.15 -3.36 10.03
N PRO A 105 4.67 -4.43 10.69
CA PRO A 105 5.13 -4.82 12.02
C PRO A 105 6.62 -5.15 12.09
N ASP A 106 7.28 -5.47 10.96
CA ASP A 106 8.73 -5.70 10.84
C ASP A 106 9.61 -4.53 11.34
N LYS A 107 9.02 -3.36 11.56
CA LYS A 107 9.68 -2.17 12.14
C LYS A 107 9.64 -2.12 13.67
N LEU A 108 8.91 -3.01 14.31
CA LEU A 108 8.75 -3.07 15.76
C LEU A 108 9.64 -4.18 16.36
N ASP A 109 9.92 -4.05 17.64
CA ASP A 109 10.46 -5.10 18.48
C ASP A 109 9.37 -5.74 19.35
N ILE A 110 9.68 -6.91 19.92
CA ILE A 110 8.74 -7.67 20.74
C ILE A 110 8.23 -6.84 21.94
N GLN A 111 9.11 -6.08 22.59
CA GLN A 111 8.76 -5.27 23.76
C GLN A 111 7.72 -4.19 23.39
N THR A 112 7.87 -3.56 22.22
CA THR A 112 6.89 -2.58 21.72
C THR A 112 5.56 -3.25 21.41
N ILE A 113 5.57 -4.47 20.82
CA ILE A 113 4.35 -5.23 20.53
C ILE A 113 3.64 -5.62 21.84
N GLU A 114 4.37 -6.06 22.87
CA GLU A 114 3.81 -6.33 24.20
C GLU A 114 3.12 -5.11 24.80
N LYS A 115 3.70 -3.90 24.64
CA LYS A 115 3.04 -2.67 25.06
C LYS A 115 1.74 -2.40 24.30
N ILE A 116 1.70 -2.69 23.00
CA ILE A 116 0.45 -2.56 22.23
C ILE A 116 -0.63 -3.47 22.80
N HIS A 117 -0.29 -4.72 23.15
CA HIS A 117 -1.22 -5.66 23.80
C HIS A 117 -1.65 -5.24 25.18
N GLN A 118 -0.83 -4.48 25.92
CA GLN A 118 -1.24 -3.93 27.20
C GLN A 118 -2.29 -2.81 27.06
N VAL A 119 -2.21 -2.03 25.98
CA VAL A 119 -3.04 -0.84 25.75
C VAL A 119 -4.33 -1.19 25.01
N ALA A 120 -4.30 -2.15 24.07
CA ALA A 120 -5.43 -2.48 23.19
C ALA A 120 -5.98 -3.88 23.46
N HIS A 121 -7.31 -4.03 23.34
CA HIS A 121 -8.01 -5.31 23.53
C HIS A 121 -7.81 -6.26 22.35
N LYS A 122 -7.83 -5.77 21.12
CA LYS A 122 -7.61 -6.56 19.90
C LYS A 122 -6.47 -5.96 19.09
N VAL A 123 -5.45 -6.77 18.81
CA VAL A 123 -4.24 -6.33 18.09
C VAL A 123 -4.05 -7.18 16.84
N VAL A 124 -4.05 -6.55 15.67
CA VAL A 124 -3.86 -7.22 14.39
C VAL A 124 -2.69 -6.62 13.61
N ALA A 125 -2.03 -7.42 12.80
CA ALA A 125 -0.92 -6.97 11.97
C ALA A 125 -1.22 -7.17 10.48
N TYR A 126 -0.77 -6.21 9.65
CA TYR A 126 -0.80 -6.29 8.20
C TYR A 126 0.56 -5.99 7.60
N GLN A 127 1.14 -6.99 6.96
CA GLN A 127 2.41 -6.87 6.23
C GLN A 127 2.12 -6.66 4.75
N TRP A 128 2.23 -5.43 4.28
CA TRP A 128 1.96 -5.05 2.89
C TRP A 128 3.17 -5.14 1.94
N ASP A 129 4.22 -5.78 2.40
CA ASP A 129 5.42 -6.14 1.63
C ASP A 129 5.71 -7.62 1.79
N GLY A 130 6.42 -8.24 0.83
CA GLY A 130 6.81 -9.64 0.90
C GLY A 130 7.63 -9.96 2.17
N LEU A 131 7.31 -11.06 2.83
CA LEU A 131 7.95 -11.47 4.09
C LEU A 131 9.45 -11.67 3.93
N ALA A 132 9.89 -12.30 2.82
CA ALA A 132 11.29 -12.57 2.54
C ALA A 132 12.15 -11.30 2.43
N ARG A 133 11.55 -10.17 2.04
CA ARG A 133 12.21 -8.87 1.98
C ARG A 133 12.57 -8.31 3.36
N PHE A 134 11.83 -8.71 4.38
CA PHE A 134 11.97 -8.22 5.75
C PHE A 134 12.03 -9.37 6.76
N PRO A 135 13.10 -10.19 6.76
CA PRO A 135 13.15 -11.47 7.50
C PRO A 135 12.94 -11.35 9.02
N LYS A 136 13.17 -10.18 9.62
CA LYS A 136 12.84 -9.93 11.03
C LYS A 136 11.35 -10.15 11.36
N VAL A 137 10.48 -10.10 10.38
CA VAL A 137 9.05 -10.31 10.57
C VAL A 137 8.75 -11.71 11.12
N PHE A 138 9.58 -12.71 10.77
CA PHE A 138 9.40 -14.08 11.22
C PHE A 138 9.54 -14.26 12.75
N ASP A 139 10.25 -13.34 13.41
CA ASP A 139 10.43 -13.36 14.87
C ASP A 139 9.18 -12.87 15.62
N ILE A 140 8.27 -12.18 14.92
CA ILE A 140 7.14 -11.47 15.53
C ILE A 140 5.76 -11.94 15.04
N ILE A 141 5.67 -12.79 14.01
CA ILE A 141 4.39 -13.30 13.51
C ILE A 141 3.56 -13.89 14.65
N GLY A 142 4.17 -14.70 15.51
CA GLY A 142 3.49 -15.34 16.65
C GLY A 142 3.04 -14.39 17.77
N CYS A 143 3.45 -13.10 17.71
CA CYS A 143 3.01 -12.10 18.68
C CYS A 143 1.61 -11.55 18.41
N PHE A 144 0.98 -11.87 17.29
CA PHE A 144 -0.34 -11.37 16.91
C PHE A 144 -1.37 -12.50 16.85
N GLU A 145 -2.61 -12.24 17.21
CA GLU A 145 -3.70 -13.20 17.01
C GLU A 145 -4.02 -13.41 15.54
N ARG A 146 -3.96 -12.35 14.73
CA ARG A 146 -4.20 -12.34 13.30
C ARG A 146 -3.09 -11.56 12.61
N PHE A 147 -2.35 -12.25 11.76
CA PHE A 147 -1.25 -11.66 10.99
C PHE A 147 -1.58 -11.77 9.49
N PHE A 148 -1.83 -10.64 8.85
CA PHE A 148 -2.25 -10.61 7.45
C PHE A 148 -1.06 -10.38 6.52
N VAL A 149 -1.04 -11.14 5.43
CA VAL A 149 -0.08 -10.99 4.32
C VAL A 149 -0.82 -10.69 3.02
N PHE A 150 -0.25 -9.80 2.22
CA PHE A 150 -0.86 -9.39 0.95
C PHE A 150 -0.35 -10.21 -0.25
N ASP A 151 0.72 -10.98 -0.06
CA ASP A 151 1.32 -11.81 -1.09
C ASP A 151 0.76 -13.25 -1.02
N PRO A 152 0.06 -13.72 -2.08
CA PRO A 152 -0.45 -15.09 -2.14
C PRO A 152 0.63 -16.14 -1.94
N ARG A 153 1.85 -15.87 -2.43
CA ARG A 153 3.01 -16.77 -2.28
C ARG A 153 3.42 -16.89 -0.82
N ASP A 154 3.49 -15.78 -0.09
CA ASP A 154 3.84 -15.82 1.34
C ASP A 154 2.80 -16.60 2.14
N PHE A 155 1.50 -16.38 1.88
CA PHE A 155 0.46 -17.17 2.52
C PHE A 155 0.62 -18.67 2.24
N SER A 156 0.79 -19.04 0.98
CA SER A 156 0.94 -20.45 0.59
C SER A 156 2.15 -21.12 1.22
N LEU A 157 3.27 -20.40 1.35
CA LEU A 157 4.52 -20.91 1.91
C LEU A 157 4.49 -21.07 3.44
N TYR A 158 3.75 -20.18 4.14
CA TYR A 158 3.89 -20.07 5.59
C TYR A 158 2.64 -20.44 6.40
N LYS A 159 1.47 -20.66 5.78
CA LYS A 159 0.20 -20.99 6.47
C LYS A 159 0.27 -22.26 7.33
N GLU A 160 1.07 -23.24 6.93
CA GLU A 160 1.24 -24.50 7.72
C GLU A 160 2.18 -24.30 8.91
N LYS A 161 3.10 -23.33 8.82
CA LYS A 161 4.05 -23.02 9.88
C LYS A 161 3.48 -22.07 10.93
N TYR A 162 2.68 -21.10 10.50
CA TYR A 162 2.09 -20.07 11.36
C TYR A 162 0.57 -20.08 11.19
N THR A 163 -0.14 -20.68 12.14
CA THR A 163 -1.61 -20.84 12.08
C THR A 163 -2.39 -19.51 12.15
N ASN A 164 -1.73 -18.43 12.57
CA ASN A 164 -2.26 -17.08 12.66
C ASN A 164 -2.01 -16.22 11.41
N ILE A 165 -1.29 -16.75 10.40
CA ILE A 165 -1.17 -16.08 9.10
C ILE A 165 -2.49 -16.21 8.34
N LEU A 166 -2.98 -15.07 7.83
CA LEU A 166 -4.23 -14.99 7.09
C LEU A 166 -3.98 -14.25 5.75
N PRO A 167 -4.68 -14.64 4.67
CA PRO A 167 -4.60 -13.95 3.39
C PRO A 167 -5.26 -12.58 3.48
N CYS A 168 -4.74 -11.61 2.74
CA CYS A 168 -5.35 -10.30 2.59
C CYS A 168 -4.92 -9.67 1.27
N THR A 169 -5.63 -8.68 0.80
CA THR A 169 -5.23 -7.85 -0.33
C THR A 169 -4.97 -6.43 0.12
N ASN A 170 -4.35 -5.61 -0.73
CA ASN A 170 -4.50 -4.17 -0.63
C ASN A 170 -5.95 -3.77 -0.99
N PHE A 171 -6.26 -2.51 -0.92
CA PHE A 171 -7.62 -1.96 -1.03
C PHE A 171 -7.56 -0.54 -1.58
N TYR A 172 -8.71 0.03 -1.93
CA TYR A 172 -8.84 1.46 -2.23
C TYR A 172 -9.47 2.22 -1.04
N MET A 173 -9.29 3.52 -1.00
CA MET A 173 -9.87 4.40 0.03
C MET A 173 -11.31 4.76 -0.31
N ASP A 174 -12.28 4.43 0.56
CA ASP A 174 -13.71 4.63 0.30
C ASP A 174 -14.10 6.10 0.27
N PHE A 175 -13.61 6.86 1.26
CA PHE A 175 -13.97 8.25 1.47
C PHE A 175 -12.94 9.18 0.82
N GLN A 176 -12.93 9.21 -0.51
CA GLN A 176 -12.03 10.05 -1.30
C GLN A 176 -12.79 10.73 -2.45
N GLN A 177 -12.09 11.60 -3.16
CA GLN A 177 -12.65 12.44 -4.22
C GLN A 177 -13.51 11.66 -5.22
N GLU A 178 -14.55 12.35 -5.70
CA GLU A 178 -15.38 11.83 -6.77
C GLU A 178 -14.55 11.58 -8.04
N ASN A 179 -14.92 10.54 -8.77
CA ASN A 179 -14.30 10.21 -10.05
C ASN A 179 -14.55 11.36 -11.04
N ILE A 180 -13.48 11.97 -11.52
CA ILE A 180 -13.57 12.87 -12.66
C ILE A 180 -13.49 11.98 -13.90
N ILE A 181 -14.63 11.79 -14.58
CA ILE A 181 -14.61 11.13 -15.89
C ILE A 181 -13.82 12.07 -16.82
N SER A 182 -12.62 11.68 -17.12
CA SER A 182 -11.75 12.41 -18.03
C SER A 182 -11.73 11.66 -19.35
N GLU A 183 -12.09 12.33 -20.42
CA GLU A 183 -11.93 11.82 -21.80
C GLU A 183 -10.46 11.87 -22.26
N THR A 184 -9.53 12.12 -21.33
CA THR A 184 -8.10 12.17 -21.67
C THR A 184 -7.60 10.77 -22.01
N LYS A 185 -6.71 10.70 -23.00
CA LYS A 185 -5.96 9.49 -23.32
C LYS A 185 -4.70 9.36 -22.46
N GLU A 186 -4.78 9.77 -21.18
CA GLU A 186 -3.64 9.78 -20.29
C GLU A 186 -3.37 8.40 -19.69
N VAL A 187 -2.11 7.96 -19.80
CA VAL A 187 -1.57 6.78 -19.12
C VAL A 187 -0.69 7.25 -17.97
N LEU A 188 -1.07 6.92 -16.75
CA LEU A 188 -0.37 7.34 -15.53
C LEU A 188 0.48 6.22 -14.94
N TYR A 189 1.73 6.54 -14.65
CA TYR A 189 2.57 5.79 -13.73
C TYR A 189 3.25 6.73 -12.73
N VAL A 190 3.12 6.43 -11.45
CA VAL A 190 3.88 7.11 -10.38
C VAL A 190 4.50 6.04 -9.50
N GLY A 191 5.81 6.05 -9.34
CA GLY A 191 6.48 5.05 -8.52
C GLY A 191 7.90 5.44 -8.14
N MET A 192 8.50 4.66 -7.25
CA MET A 192 9.94 4.77 -6.97
C MET A 192 10.74 4.18 -8.13
N TYR A 193 11.90 4.78 -8.40
CA TYR A 193 12.90 4.16 -9.26
C TYR A 193 13.44 2.90 -8.57
N ILE A 194 13.16 1.75 -9.17
CA ILE A 194 13.65 0.44 -8.72
C ILE A 194 14.21 -0.27 -9.94
N GLU A 195 15.47 -0.68 -9.86
CA GLU A 195 16.21 -1.27 -10.98
C GLU A 195 15.50 -2.50 -11.55
N ASP A 196 15.02 -3.38 -10.67
CA ASP A 196 14.40 -4.66 -11.04
C ASP A 196 13.14 -4.52 -11.92
N ARG A 197 12.42 -3.40 -11.79
CA ARG A 197 11.21 -3.14 -12.60
C ARG A 197 11.45 -2.26 -13.82
N LEU A 198 12.65 -1.68 -13.93
CA LEU A 198 12.94 -0.67 -14.94
C LEU A 198 12.78 -1.23 -16.36
N GLN A 199 13.29 -2.43 -16.62
CA GLN A 199 13.20 -3.05 -17.95
C GLN A 199 11.75 -3.27 -18.39
N SER A 200 10.91 -3.80 -17.50
CA SER A 200 9.48 -3.98 -17.80
C SER A 200 8.76 -2.64 -18.01
N LEU A 201 9.12 -1.61 -17.23
CA LEU A 201 8.57 -0.27 -17.42
C LEU A 201 8.97 0.32 -18.78
N LEU A 202 10.25 0.24 -19.16
CA LEU A 202 10.73 0.75 -20.43
C LEU A 202 10.07 0.05 -21.63
N ARG A 203 9.91 -1.28 -21.58
CA ARG A 203 9.23 -2.05 -22.63
C ARG A 203 7.82 -1.55 -22.87
N VAL A 204 7.01 -1.46 -21.81
CA VAL A 204 5.61 -1.01 -21.95
C VAL A 204 5.51 0.46 -22.34
N VAL A 205 6.37 1.34 -21.81
CA VAL A 205 6.39 2.76 -22.18
C VAL A 205 6.77 2.95 -23.66
N ASN A 206 7.81 2.25 -24.15
CA ASN A 206 8.18 2.27 -25.55
C ASN A 206 7.08 1.70 -26.46
N LYS A 207 6.36 0.68 -26.01
CA LYS A 207 5.23 0.15 -26.76
C LYS A 207 4.07 1.14 -26.82
N LEU A 208 3.71 1.74 -25.69
CA LEU A 208 2.61 2.72 -25.60
C LEU A 208 2.92 4.03 -26.35
N SER A 209 4.20 4.42 -26.47
CA SER A 209 4.59 5.63 -27.23
C SER A 209 4.32 5.51 -28.75
N GLN A 210 3.97 4.33 -29.25
CA GLN A 210 3.57 4.11 -30.65
C GLN A 210 2.09 4.44 -30.92
N TYR A 211 1.31 4.73 -29.85
CA TYR A 211 -0.10 5.06 -29.93
C TYR A 211 -0.34 6.53 -29.60
N ASP A 212 -1.48 7.08 -30.00
CA ASP A 212 -1.91 8.42 -29.67
C ASP A 212 -2.39 8.48 -28.19
N LEU A 213 -1.42 8.46 -27.27
CA LEU A 213 -1.60 8.45 -25.82
C LEU A 213 -0.73 9.53 -25.16
N ASN A 214 -1.23 10.15 -24.10
CA ASN A 214 -0.46 11.04 -23.24
C ASN A 214 0.22 10.23 -22.13
N LEU A 215 1.54 10.04 -22.22
CA LEU A 215 2.29 9.24 -21.23
C LEU A 215 2.79 10.10 -20.07
N ASN A 216 2.12 10.02 -18.94
CA ASN A 216 2.46 10.70 -17.68
C ASN A 216 3.19 9.73 -16.75
N ILE A 217 4.47 9.45 -17.06
CA ILE A 217 5.29 8.43 -16.37
C ILE A 217 6.27 9.11 -15.43
N ASN A 218 6.11 8.91 -14.14
CA ASN A 218 6.79 9.65 -13.09
C ASN A 218 7.55 8.72 -12.13
N LEU A 219 8.87 8.92 -12.06
CA LEU A 219 9.75 8.14 -11.19
C LEU A 219 10.36 9.02 -10.08
N PHE A 220 10.17 8.61 -8.83
CA PHE A 220 10.88 9.19 -7.71
C PHE A 220 12.28 8.56 -7.61
N TYR A 221 13.33 9.37 -7.79
CA TYR A 221 14.72 8.90 -7.76
C TYR A 221 15.51 9.42 -6.56
N GLY A 222 15.14 10.56 -6.00
CA GLY A 222 15.78 11.16 -4.83
C GLY A 222 17.15 11.81 -5.06
N ARG A 223 17.66 11.84 -6.31
CA ARG A 223 18.91 12.51 -6.70
C ARG A 223 18.62 13.57 -7.75
N LYS A 224 19.47 14.62 -7.79
CA LYS A 224 19.31 15.72 -8.74
C LYS A 224 19.53 15.31 -10.21
N THR A 225 20.51 14.47 -10.45
CA THR A 225 20.84 13.97 -11.79
C THR A 225 20.11 12.68 -12.03
N PRO A 226 19.19 12.59 -13.03
CA PRO A 226 18.52 11.37 -13.42
C PRO A 226 19.53 10.28 -13.82
N PRO A 227 19.20 8.98 -13.63
CA PRO A 227 20.09 7.88 -13.98
C PRO A 227 20.24 7.70 -15.49
N PHE A 228 19.23 8.14 -16.27
CA PHE A 228 19.20 8.12 -17.72
C PHE A 228 18.18 9.17 -18.22
N PHE A 229 18.18 9.41 -19.53
CA PHE A 229 17.17 10.24 -20.21
C PHE A 229 16.19 9.34 -20.97
N HIS A 230 14.90 9.65 -20.87
CA HIS A 230 13.85 9.06 -21.71
C HIS A 230 12.77 10.13 -21.98
N PRO A 231 12.30 10.30 -23.23
CA PRO A 231 11.41 11.41 -23.59
C PRO A 231 10.05 11.37 -22.87
N ASN A 232 9.59 10.17 -22.51
CA ASN A 232 8.30 9.94 -21.87
C ASN A 232 8.39 9.66 -20.35
N ILE A 233 9.57 9.81 -19.72
CA ILE A 233 9.75 9.54 -18.29
C ILE A 233 10.29 10.78 -17.57
N SER A 234 9.56 11.22 -16.57
CA SER A 234 9.97 12.32 -15.69
C SER A 234 10.53 11.78 -14.37
N PHE A 235 11.60 12.44 -13.86
CA PHE A 235 12.23 12.09 -12.60
C PHE A 235 11.99 13.17 -11.55
N PHE A 236 11.52 12.76 -10.38
CA PHE A 236 11.31 13.65 -9.24
C PHE A 236 12.35 13.39 -8.15
N THR A 237 12.81 14.46 -7.51
CA THR A 237 13.73 14.39 -6.37
C THR A 237 13.04 14.18 -5.04
N LYS A 238 11.74 14.48 -4.97
CA LYS A 238 10.89 14.30 -3.78
C LYS A 238 9.66 13.50 -4.15
N GLY A 239 9.23 12.61 -3.25
CA GLY A 239 7.95 11.93 -3.37
C GLY A 239 6.79 12.93 -3.30
N ILE A 240 5.67 12.57 -3.89
CA ILE A 240 4.40 13.28 -3.76
C ILE A 240 3.55 12.65 -2.67
N SER A 241 2.64 13.43 -2.06
CA SER A 241 1.69 12.88 -1.10
C SER A 241 0.70 11.94 -1.79
N PHE A 242 0.14 11.00 -1.02
CA PHE A 242 -0.88 10.10 -1.55
C PHE A 242 -2.11 10.87 -2.08
N GLN A 243 -2.51 11.96 -1.43
CA GLN A 243 -3.59 12.82 -1.90
C GLN A 243 -3.30 13.44 -3.27
N THR A 244 -2.06 13.92 -3.48
CA THR A 244 -1.63 14.44 -4.79
C THR A 244 -1.66 13.34 -5.85
N TYR A 245 -1.18 12.15 -5.50
CA TYR A 245 -1.22 10.99 -6.38
C TYR A 245 -2.66 10.64 -6.79
N LEU A 246 -3.62 10.57 -5.84
CA LEU A 246 -5.02 10.30 -6.15
C LEU A 246 -5.62 11.34 -7.10
N SER A 247 -5.23 12.60 -6.99
CA SER A 247 -5.66 13.65 -7.93
C SER A 247 -5.18 13.40 -9.36
N LEU A 248 -4.01 12.77 -9.53
CA LEU A 248 -3.52 12.32 -10.85
C LEU A 248 -4.30 11.09 -11.34
N VAL A 249 -4.55 10.12 -10.46
CA VAL A 249 -5.35 8.93 -10.78
C VAL A 249 -6.73 9.31 -11.31
N CYS A 250 -7.40 10.26 -10.67
CA CYS A 250 -8.74 10.71 -11.11
C CYS A 250 -8.73 11.26 -12.55
N LYS A 251 -7.63 11.92 -12.98
CA LYS A 251 -7.48 12.49 -14.32
C LYS A 251 -7.08 11.48 -15.39
N ALA A 252 -6.38 10.43 -15.02
CA ALA A 252 -5.92 9.42 -15.95
C ALA A 252 -7.06 8.54 -16.48
N SER A 253 -6.90 7.98 -17.67
CA SER A 253 -7.78 6.96 -18.26
C SER A 253 -7.24 5.56 -18.05
N ILE A 254 -5.92 5.42 -18.01
CA ILE A 254 -5.22 4.14 -17.88
C ILE A 254 -4.17 4.28 -16.78
N LEU A 255 -4.11 3.29 -15.89
CA LEU A 255 -3.05 3.18 -14.91
C LEU A 255 -2.05 2.10 -15.33
N LEU A 256 -0.76 2.37 -15.13
CA LEU A 256 0.30 1.39 -15.30
C LEU A 256 0.70 0.83 -13.95
N ASP A 257 0.70 -0.49 -13.80
CA ASP A 257 1.21 -1.20 -12.63
C ASP A 257 2.32 -2.17 -13.03
N ILE A 258 3.53 -1.94 -12.52
CA ILE A 258 4.70 -2.79 -12.77
C ILE A 258 5.13 -3.41 -11.45
N LYS A 259 4.96 -4.73 -11.33
CA LYS A 259 5.35 -5.45 -10.13
C LYS A 259 6.88 -5.53 -9.98
N THR A 260 7.36 -5.69 -8.76
CA THR A 260 8.73 -6.13 -8.48
C THR A 260 8.82 -7.65 -8.50
N VAL A 261 10.03 -8.19 -8.59
CA VAL A 261 10.26 -9.64 -8.54
C VAL A 261 10.05 -10.25 -7.16
N ASP A 262 10.02 -9.41 -6.12
CA ASP A 262 10.03 -9.83 -4.71
C ASP A 262 8.70 -10.39 -4.22
N HIS A 263 7.57 -10.09 -4.90
CA HIS A 263 6.22 -10.50 -4.46
C HIS A 263 5.25 -10.67 -5.63
N GLU A 264 4.17 -11.39 -5.39
CA GLU A 264 3.04 -11.58 -6.32
C GLU A 264 1.80 -10.76 -5.90
N GLY A 265 1.83 -10.15 -4.72
CA GLY A 265 0.72 -9.33 -4.21
C GLY A 265 0.41 -8.12 -5.08
N LEU A 266 -0.84 -7.72 -5.11
CA LEU A 266 -1.35 -6.60 -5.91
C LEU A 266 -1.10 -5.26 -5.22
N SER A 267 -0.62 -4.28 -5.96
CA SER A 267 -0.37 -2.92 -5.44
C SER A 267 -1.68 -2.16 -5.21
N PHE A 268 -1.64 -1.08 -4.42
CA PHE A 268 -2.78 -0.16 -4.25
C PHE A 268 -3.35 0.35 -5.58
N ARG A 269 -2.51 0.55 -6.58
CA ARG A 269 -2.89 1.04 -7.92
C ARG A 269 -3.92 0.15 -8.61
N VAL A 270 -3.87 -1.15 -8.39
CA VAL A 270 -4.88 -2.09 -8.92
C VAL A 270 -6.27 -1.76 -8.35
N PHE A 271 -6.34 -1.52 -7.05
CA PHE A 271 -7.60 -1.24 -6.35
C PHE A 271 -8.11 0.17 -6.65
N GLU A 272 -7.21 1.12 -6.87
CA GLU A 272 -7.57 2.46 -7.35
C GLU A 272 -8.13 2.41 -8.77
N ALA A 273 -7.60 1.53 -9.64
CA ALA A 273 -8.18 1.30 -10.97
C ALA A 273 -9.62 0.80 -10.87
N ILE A 274 -9.92 -0.09 -9.92
CA ILE A 274 -11.29 -0.58 -9.64
C ILE A 274 -12.18 0.57 -9.14
N LYS A 275 -11.72 1.34 -8.13
CA LYS A 275 -12.50 2.44 -7.54
C LYS A 275 -12.89 3.50 -8.55
N TYR A 276 -11.92 3.91 -9.37
CA TYR A 276 -12.08 5.03 -10.31
C TYR A 276 -12.41 4.58 -11.73
N GLU A 277 -12.72 3.29 -11.93
CA GLU A 277 -13.07 2.71 -13.23
C GLU A 277 -12.05 3.04 -14.33
N LYS A 278 -10.77 2.93 -13.98
CA LYS A 278 -9.66 3.15 -14.91
C LYS A 278 -9.20 1.82 -15.49
N LYS A 279 -8.82 1.83 -16.76
CA LYS A 279 -8.13 0.68 -17.34
C LYS A 279 -6.79 0.48 -16.65
N LEU A 280 -6.34 -0.75 -16.57
CA LEU A 280 -5.06 -1.12 -15.97
C LEU A 280 -4.21 -1.89 -16.98
N ILE A 281 -2.92 -1.53 -17.08
CA ILE A 281 -1.93 -2.32 -17.81
C ILE A 281 -0.89 -2.79 -16.79
N THR A 282 -0.67 -4.09 -16.67
CA THR A 282 0.22 -4.67 -15.66
C THR A 282 0.99 -5.87 -16.19
N ASN A 283 2.14 -6.16 -15.56
CA ASN A 283 2.89 -7.40 -15.77
C ASN A 283 2.66 -8.42 -14.63
N ASN A 284 1.70 -8.18 -13.75
CA ASN A 284 1.36 -9.13 -12.69
C ASN A 284 0.28 -10.10 -13.16
N THR A 285 0.67 -11.32 -13.53
CA THR A 285 -0.23 -12.36 -14.05
C THR A 285 -1.20 -12.90 -13.01
N THR A 286 -0.86 -12.80 -11.71
CA THR A 286 -1.74 -13.29 -10.62
C THR A 286 -3.07 -12.55 -10.57
N ILE A 287 -3.16 -11.33 -11.13
CA ILE A 287 -4.38 -10.54 -11.19
C ILE A 287 -5.53 -11.28 -11.90
N LYS A 288 -5.21 -12.22 -12.82
CA LYS A 288 -6.20 -13.02 -13.54
C LYS A 288 -7.01 -13.98 -12.65
N GLN A 289 -6.54 -14.22 -11.41
CA GLN A 289 -7.19 -15.12 -10.45
C GLN A 289 -8.27 -14.42 -9.61
N TYR A 290 -8.34 -13.08 -9.68
CA TYR A 290 -9.26 -12.31 -8.87
C TYR A 290 -10.61 -12.11 -9.56
N ASP A 291 -11.68 -12.04 -8.77
CA ASP A 291 -13.07 -11.92 -9.23
C ASP A 291 -13.40 -10.60 -9.95
N PHE A 292 -12.55 -9.58 -9.80
CA PHE A 292 -12.65 -8.31 -10.54
C PHE A 292 -11.95 -8.32 -11.89
N TYR A 293 -11.23 -9.39 -12.23
CA TYR A 293 -10.51 -9.44 -13.51
C TYR A 293 -11.49 -9.44 -14.68
N HIS A 294 -11.32 -8.49 -15.60
CA HIS A 294 -12.01 -8.44 -16.86
C HIS A 294 -11.05 -8.00 -17.98
N PRO A 295 -10.97 -8.70 -19.13
CA PRO A 295 -10.00 -8.40 -20.18
C PRO A 295 -10.19 -7.02 -20.82
N ASN A 296 -11.38 -6.43 -20.80
CA ASN A 296 -11.62 -5.07 -21.25
C ASN A 296 -11.07 -4.00 -20.27
N ASN A 297 -10.89 -4.37 -19.00
CA ASN A 297 -10.47 -3.47 -17.93
C ASN A 297 -8.98 -3.59 -17.64
N ILE A 298 -8.42 -4.80 -17.80
CA ILE A 298 -7.08 -5.14 -17.35
C ILE A 298 -6.32 -5.85 -18.47
N PHE A 299 -5.27 -5.21 -18.97
CA PHE A 299 -4.34 -5.80 -19.91
C PHE A 299 -3.11 -6.33 -19.17
N VAL A 300 -2.84 -7.62 -19.32
CA VAL A 300 -1.68 -8.26 -18.71
C VAL A 300 -0.67 -8.59 -19.80
N PHE A 301 0.53 -8.01 -19.69
CA PHE A 301 1.63 -8.32 -20.61
C PHE A 301 2.71 -9.16 -19.93
N GLU A 302 3.37 -10.00 -20.70
CA GLU A 302 4.49 -10.81 -20.26
C GLU A 302 5.68 -10.54 -21.20
N GLU A 303 6.81 -10.14 -20.64
CA GLU A 303 8.01 -9.75 -21.40
C GLU A 303 7.70 -8.71 -22.50
N ASP A 304 7.89 -9.08 -23.77
CA ASP A 304 7.63 -8.24 -24.94
C ASP A 304 6.33 -8.61 -25.68
N ASN A 305 5.48 -9.45 -25.07
CA ASN A 305 4.21 -9.84 -25.66
C ASN A 305 3.13 -8.80 -25.36
N PHE A 306 2.79 -8.01 -26.37
CA PHE A 306 1.73 -7.00 -26.35
C PHE A 306 0.60 -7.32 -27.32
N GLN A 307 0.42 -8.60 -27.68
CA GLN A 307 -0.67 -9.03 -28.54
C GLN A 307 -2.02 -8.66 -27.94
N GLY A 308 -2.90 -8.00 -28.73
CA GLY A 308 -4.21 -7.52 -28.26
C GLY A 308 -4.20 -6.18 -27.55
N LEU A 309 -3.04 -5.53 -27.34
CA LEU A 309 -2.99 -4.20 -26.68
C LEU A 309 -3.79 -3.15 -27.47
N GLU A 310 -3.73 -3.14 -28.79
CA GLU A 310 -4.45 -2.19 -29.62
C GLU A 310 -5.98 -2.31 -29.46
N ASP A 311 -6.49 -3.53 -29.45
CA ASP A 311 -7.91 -3.81 -29.22
C ASP A 311 -8.32 -3.44 -27.81
N PHE A 312 -7.49 -3.76 -26.81
CA PHE A 312 -7.69 -3.33 -25.43
C PHE A 312 -7.80 -1.81 -25.31
N LEU A 313 -6.95 -1.05 -25.99
CA LEU A 313 -6.98 0.42 -25.94
C LEU A 313 -8.29 1.00 -26.50
N LYS A 314 -8.88 0.34 -27.50
CA LYS A 314 -10.12 0.79 -28.17
C LYS A 314 -11.41 0.38 -27.47
N VAL A 315 -11.44 -0.77 -26.78
CA VAL A 315 -12.65 -1.28 -26.13
C VAL A 315 -13.02 -0.41 -24.94
N ALA A 316 -14.32 -0.25 -24.65
CA ALA A 316 -14.79 0.47 -23.48
C ALA A 316 -14.53 -0.31 -22.17
N TYR A 317 -14.37 0.42 -21.05
CA TYR A 317 -14.33 -0.19 -19.73
C TYR A 317 -15.65 -0.90 -19.44
N THR A 318 -15.59 -2.10 -18.88
CA THR A 318 -16.78 -2.87 -18.46
C THR A 318 -17.00 -2.63 -16.97
N PRO A 319 -18.10 -1.97 -16.54
CA PRO A 319 -18.35 -1.71 -15.14
C PRO A 319 -18.41 -3.00 -14.31
N LEU A 320 -17.76 -2.98 -13.15
CA LEU A 320 -17.85 -4.06 -12.16
C LEU A 320 -19.10 -3.88 -11.30
N SER A 321 -19.64 -4.98 -10.76
CA SER A 321 -20.74 -4.90 -9.81
C SER A 321 -20.34 -4.15 -8.54
N GLU A 322 -21.26 -3.46 -7.90
CA GLU A 322 -21.00 -2.77 -6.63
C GLU A 322 -20.54 -3.76 -5.56
N GLU A 323 -21.05 -4.99 -5.60
CA GLU A 323 -20.61 -6.04 -4.69
C GLU A 323 -19.11 -6.36 -4.78
N ILE A 324 -18.56 -6.44 -5.99
CA ILE A 324 -17.11 -6.63 -6.22
C ILE A 324 -16.35 -5.39 -5.79
N LYS A 325 -16.84 -4.20 -6.12
CA LYS A 325 -16.17 -2.95 -5.71
C LYS A 325 -16.08 -2.87 -4.18
N GLU A 326 -17.21 -2.99 -3.47
CA GLU A 326 -17.27 -2.92 -2.01
C GLU A 326 -16.31 -3.90 -1.32
N LYS A 327 -16.13 -5.10 -1.89
CA LYS A 327 -15.22 -6.11 -1.36
C LYS A 327 -13.79 -5.58 -1.18
N TYR A 328 -13.33 -4.72 -2.09
CA TYR A 328 -11.95 -4.21 -2.11
C TYR A 328 -11.81 -2.80 -1.54
N GLY A 329 -12.84 -2.27 -0.90
CA GLY A 329 -12.80 -0.99 -0.19
C GLY A 329 -12.16 -1.09 1.20
N PHE A 330 -11.64 0.03 1.70
CA PHE A 330 -11.03 0.14 3.04
C PHE A 330 -11.98 -0.30 4.15
N THR A 331 -13.28 0.02 4.05
CA THR A 331 -14.27 -0.36 5.05
C THR A 331 -14.37 -1.87 5.20
N ASN A 332 -14.47 -2.60 4.08
CA ASN A 332 -14.49 -4.06 4.10
C ASN A 332 -13.16 -4.64 4.58
N TRP A 333 -12.03 -4.07 4.12
CA TRP A 333 -10.70 -4.48 4.56
C TRP A 333 -10.55 -4.35 6.07
N LEU A 334 -10.92 -3.21 6.65
CA LEU A 334 -10.79 -2.99 8.10
C LEU A 334 -11.70 -3.95 8.89
N ARG A 335 -12.95 -4.15 8.45
CA ARG A 335 -13.86 -5.11 9.06
C ARG A 335 -13.31 -6.53 9.02
N TYR A 336 -12.75 -6.94 7.89
CA TYR A 336 -12.14 -8.25 7.71
C TYR A 336 -10.91 -8.45 8.61
N VAL A 337 -10.00 -7.49 8.67
CA VAL A 337 -8.80 -7.63 9.51
C VAL A 337 -9.14 -7.57 11.00
N LEU A 338 -10.14 -6.78 11.39
CA LEU A 338 -10.64 -6.71 12.78
C LEU A 338 -11.64 -7.82 13.12
N ASP A 339 -12.06 -8.65 12.15
CA ASP A 339 -13.07 -9.68 12.35
C ASP A 339 -14.39 -9.13 12.93
N ILE A 340 -14.93 -8.11 12.26
CA ILE A 340 -16.18 -7.40 12.64
C ILE A 340 -17.21 -7.55 11.51
N PRO A 341 -18.09 -8.54 11.56
CA PRO A 341 -19.11 -8.74 10.53
C PRO A 341 -20.07 -7.54 10.40
N PRO A 342 -20.71 -7.35 9.22
CA PRO A 342 -20.51 -8.13 8.01
C PRO A 342 -19.26 -7.70 7.25
N TYR A 343 -18.56 -8.65 6.66
CA TYR A 343 -17.44 -8.41 5.74
C TYR A 343 -17.36 -9.52 4.68
N LYS A 344 -16.73 -9.21 3.55
CA LYS A 344 -16.36 -10.17 2.52
C LYS A 344 -14.90 -10.53 2.70
N ALA A 345 -14.59 -11.84 2.75
CA ALA A 345 -13.21 -12.29 2.92
C ALA A 345 -12.33 -11.89 1.73
N LEU A 346 -11.11 -11.46 2.03
CA LEU A 346 -10.10 -11.04 1.05
C LEU A 346 -9.12 -12.20 0.79
N ASN A 347 -9.63 -13.26 0.19
CA ASN A 347 -8.85 -14.43 -0.21
C ASN A 347 -8.28 -14.25 -1.62
N TYR A 348 -7.21 -14.99 -1.91
CA TYR A 348 -6.60 -15.05 -3.25
C TYR A 348 -7.32 -16.06 -4.13
#